data_7574da87a88705425719738b02592094
#
_entry.id   7574da87a88705425719738b02592094
#
_cell.length_a   1.000
_cell.length_b   1.000
_cell.length_c   1.000
_cell.angle_alpha   90.00
_cell.angle_beta   90.00
_cell.angle_gamma   90.00
#
_symmetry.space_group_name_H-M   'P 1'
#
loop_
_entity.id
_entity.type
_entity.pdbx_description
1 polymer ?
#
loop_
_entity_poly.entity_id
_entity_poly.type
_entity_poly.pdbx_seq_one_letter_code
_entity_poly.pdbx_strand_id
1 'polypeptide(L)'
;MRRVAPLAALLLLTACSPGGCGQTAPDAPAKTGEPPAPAPEPEPPEPDPAPPTPAPVDWPHEAGGALTPGSGSGATDPTIWAVGMRFPMERGPAYANSQVYGYGGFAAPGPGGQCDARNYSYPWRDNFCETRSWSNGMCPAGKGHQGQDIRPATCEKKVHWVVAAESGRITSIGSYTVTLLGDSGRIYRYLHMDMPGVHALFPTDASRNVTRGQHIGKVSADFGGNATTIHLHFEIKAPVATGGGAATVMFVPTYSSLTDSYGRLLNGAG
;
A
#
# COMPACT_ATOMS: atom_id res chain seq x y z
N MET A 1 25.64 -17.61 43.93
CA MET A 1 25.34 -18.91 44.58
C MET A 1 24.37 -19.62 43.68
N ARG A 2 24.89 -20.63 42.93
CA ARG A 2 24.51 -22.05 42.98
C ARG A 2 23.01 -22.31 42.75
N ARG A 3 22.52 -23.10 41.78
CA ARG A 3 23.01 -24.40 41.27
C ARG A 3 22.38 -24.74 39.92
N VAL A 4 23.18 -25.36 39.11
CA VAL A 4 22.87 -26.15 37.89
C VAL A 4 22.54 -27.59 38.32
N ALA A 5 21.73 -28.35 37.59
CA ALA A 5 21.86 -29.78 37.41
C ALA A 5 20.72 -30.41 36.57
N PRO A 6 20.91 -31.64 36.06
CA PRO A 6 20.98 -31.90 34.64
C PRO A 6 20.03 -33.01 34.12
N LEU A 7 20.13 -33.23 32.82
CA LEU A 7 19.84 -34.43 31.98
C LEU A 7 19.37 -35.73 32.64
N ALA A 8 18.43 -36.42 31.97
CA ALA A 8 18.43 -37.88 31.85
C ALA A 8 17.80 -38.32 30.52
N ALA A 9 18.63 -38.95 29.70
CA ALA A 9 18.27 -39.73 28.52
C ALA A 9 17.86 -41.14 28.95
N LEU A 10 16.92 -41.78 28.26
CA LEU A 10 16.66 -43.23 28.41
C LEU A 10 16.49 -43.86 27.02
N LEU A 11 17.51 -44.59 26.62
CA LEU A 11 17.48 -45.61 25.56
C LEU A 11 16.79 -46.87 26.07
N LEU A 12 16.00 -47.52 25.21
CA LEU A 12 15.63 -48.93 25.39
C LEU A 12 15.75 -49.68 24.06
N LEU A 13 16.75 -50.55 24.04
CA LEU A 13 16.97 -51.64 23.08
C LEU A 13 16.24 -52.89 23.57
N THR A 14 15.64 -53.69 22.67
CA THR A 14 15.47 -55.16 22.79
C THR A 14 15.26 -55.71 21.38
N ALA A 15 16.12 -56.46 20.83
CA ALA A 15 16.59 -57.84 20.97
C ALA A 15 15.78 -58.81 20.08
N CYS A 16 16.50 -59.34 19.10
CA CYS A 16 16.14 -60.53 18.28
C CYS A 16 16.14 -61.82 19.09
N SER A 17 15.39 -62.81 18.62
CA SER A 17 15.76 -64.20 18.72
C SER A 17 15.09 -65.11 17.67
N PRO A 18 15.75 -66.20 17.28
CA PRO A 18 15.51 -66.90 16.04
C PRO A 18 14.90 -68.30 16.24
N GLY A 19 14.45 -68.90 15.17
CA GLY A 19 14.22 -70.34 15.18
C GLY A 19 13.27 -70.90 14.13
N GLY A 20 13.76 -71.78 13.29
CA GLY A 20 12.94 -72.80 12.70
C GLY A 20 13.13 -73.08 11.22
N CYS A 21 14.05 -73.93 10.83
CA CYS A 21 14.20 -74.53 9.49
C CYS A 21 13.09 -75.56 9.21
N GLY A 22 12.57 -75.53 7.98
CA GLY A 22 11.75 -76.60 7.42
C GLY A 22 11.82 -76.52 5.88
N GLN A 23 12.70 -77.39 5.33
CA GLN A 23 12.79 -77.55 3.86
C GLN A 23 11.70 -78.48 3.35
N THR A 24 11.00 -78.18 2.33
CA THR A 24 10.36 -79.11 1.37
C THR A 24 10.51 -78.53 -0.04
N ALA A 25 10.92 -79.41 -0.95
CA ALA A 25 11.32 -79.17 -2.30
C ALA A 25 10.12 -78.96 -3.27
N PRO A 26 10.35 -78.60 -4.56
CA PRO A 26 9.53 -77.67 -5.30
C PRO A 26 8.50 -78.33 -6.20
N ASP A 27 7.32 -77.71 -6.31
CA ASP A 27 6.37 -78.00 -7.39
C ASP A 27 6.51 -76.94 -8.51
N ALA A 28 6.34 -77.42 -9.74
CA ALA A 28 6.55 -76.67 -10.99
C ALA A 28 5.56 -75.46 -11.10
N PRO A 29 5.98 -74.35 -11.78
CA PRO A 29 5.16 -73.17 -11.86
C PRO A 29 4.01 -73.35 -12.88
N ALA A 30 2.77 -73.10 -12.40
CA ALA A 30 1.63 -72.84 -13.25
C ALA A 30 1.81 -71.45 -13.93
N LYS A 31 1.68 -71.40 -15.24
CA LYS A 31 1.66 -70.12 -16.00
C LYS A 31 0.39 -69.33 -15.58
N THR A 32 0.55 -68.36 -14.69
CA THR A 32 -0.44 -67.33 -14.44
C THR A 32 -0.42 -66.34 -15.58
N GLY A 33 -1.51 -66.28 -16.36
CA GLY A 33 -1.70 -65.25 -17.38
C GLY A 33 -1.67 -63.86 -16.71
N GLU A 34 -0.87 -63.00 -17.28
CA GLU A 34 -0.77 -61.58 -16.89
C GLU A 34 -2.14 -60.94 -17.08
N PRO A 35 -2.67 -60.22 -16.08
CA PRO A 35 -3.95 -59.50 -16.29
C PRO A 35 -3.80 -58.43 -17.38
N PRO A 36 -4.83 -58.16 -18.17
CA PRO A 36 -4.78 -57.13 -19.19
C PRO A 36 -4.47 -55.78 -18.53
N ALA A 37 -3.62 -54.96 -19.20
CA ALA A 37 -3.29 -53.61 -18.76
C ALA A 37 -4.60 -52.80 -18.56
N PRO A 38 -4.68 -52.00 -17.47
CA PRO A 38 -5.83 -51.12 -17.25
C PRO A 38 -5.99 -50.15 -18.42
N ALA A 39 -7.24 -49.91 -18.82
CA ALA A 39 -7.56 -48.92 -19.84
C ALA A 39 -7.02 -47.55 -19.43
N PRO A 40 -6.53 -46.71 -20.35
CA PRO A 40 -6.06 -45.38 -20.03
C PRO A 40 -7.20 -44.58 -19.36
N GLU A 41 -6.87 -43.96 -18.23
CA GLU A 41 -7.77 -43.05 -17.52
C GLU A 41 -8.14 -41.88 -18.43
N PRO A 42 -9.41 -41.48 -18.52
CA PRO A 42 -9.80 -40.37 -19.37
C PRO A 42 -9.03 -39.10 -18.95
N GLU A 43 -8.44 -38.41 -19.91
CA GLU A 43 -7.78 -37.11 -19.66
C GLU A 43 -8.77 -36.17 -18.96
N PRO A 44 -8.31 -35.44 -17.92
CA PRO A 44 -9.13 -34.43 -17.29
C PRO A 44 -9.54 -33.38 -18.34
N PRO A 45 -10.79 -32.85 -18.27
CA PRO A 45 -11.24 -31.83 -19.20
C PRO A 45 -10.28 -30.64 -19.17
N GLU A 46 -9.97 -30.11 -20.34
CA GLU A 46 -9.19 -28.87 -20.44
C GLU A 46 -9.84 -27.77 -19.60
N PRO A 47 -9.04 -27.02 -18.81
CA PRO A 47 -9.60 -25.91 -18.05
C PRO A 47 -10.26 -24.90 -18.98
N ASP A 48 -11.44 -24.42 -18.59
CA ASP A 48 -12.13 -23.36 -19.32
C ASP A 48 -11.17 -22.18 -19.60
N PRO A 49 -11.21 -21.57 -20.79
CA PRO A 49 -10.38 -20.41 -21.07
C PRO A 49 -10.65 -19.32 -20.05
N ALA A 50 -9.58 -18.77 -19.46
CA ALA A 50 -9.68 -17.68 -18.50
C ALA A 50 -10.55 -16.54 -19.08
N PRO A 51 -11.46 -15.95 -18.32
CA PRO A 51 -12.27 -14.82 -18.81
C PRO A 51 -11.33 -13.72 -19.34
N PRO A 52 -11.73 -13.02 -20.41
CA PRO A 52 -10.91 -11.98 -20.99
C PRO A 52 -10.58 -10.92 -19.92
N THR A 53 -9.31 -10.53 -19.86
CA THR A 53 -8.87 -9.44 -18.98
C THR A 53 -9.68 -8.18 -19.35
N PRO A 54 -10.35 -7.53 -18.40
CA PRO A 54 -11.06 -6.30 -18.68
C PRO A 54 -10.15 -5.26 -19.32
N ALA A 55 -10.68 -4.49 -20.27
CA ALA A 55 -9.94 -3.39 -20.85
C ALA A 55 -9.48 -2.42 -19.74
N PRO A 56 -8.27 -1.85 -19.83
CA PRO A 56 -7.80 -0.88 -18.85
C PRO A 56 -8.80 0.26 -18.68
N VAL A 57 -9.14 0.59 -17.44
CA VAL A 57 -10.00 1.74 -17.13
C VAL A 57 -9.16 3.00 -17.37
N ASP A 58 -9.53 3.75 -18.40
CA ASP A 58 -8.97 5.08 -18.65
C ASP A 58 -9.59 6.08 -17.68
N TRP A 59 -8.77 6.94 -17.11
CA TRP A 59 -9.21 8.00 -16.20
C TRP A 59 -8.36 9.25 -16.43
N PRO A 60 -8.99 10.45 -16.60
CA PRO A 60 -8.28 11.65 -16.96
C PRO A 60 -7.37 12.16 -15.84
N HIS A 61 -6.12 12.46 -16.17
CA HIS A 61 -5.15 13.09 -15.28
C HIS A 61 -4.16 13.94 -16.07
N GLU A 62 -3.71 15.02 -15.46
CA GLU A 62 -2.68 15.90 -16.02
C GLU A 62 -1.29 15.30 -15.78
N ALA A 63 -0.27 15.84 -16.42
CA ALA A 63 1.11 15.47 -16.19
C ALA A 63 1.59 15.88 -14.78
N GLY A 64 2.59 15.18 -14.22
CA GLY A 64 3.24 15.59 -12.98
C GLY A 64 3.81 16.99 -13.08
N GLY A 65 3.62 17.79 -12.04
CA GLY A 65 3.96 19.22 -12.01
C GLY A 65 2.90 20.15 -12.59
N ALA A 66 1.81 19.62 -13.19
CA ALA A 66 0.70 20.45 -13.68
C ALA A 66 -0.23 20.86 -12.53
N LEU A 67 0.10 21.98 -11.89
CA LEU A 67 -0.67 22.55 -10.79
C LEU A 67 -1.94 23.27 -11.28
N THR A 68 -2.84 23.58 -10.34
CA THR A 68 -3.90 24.56 -10.59
C THR A 68 -3.29 25.89 -11.03
N PRO A 69 -3.77 26.52 -12.11
CA PRO A 69 -3.21 27.79 -12.58
C PRO A 69 -3.14 28.85 -11.47
N GLY A 70 -1.98 29.50 -11.32
CA GLY A 70 -1.74 30.51 -10.29
C GLY A 70 -1.44 29.98 -8.89
N SER A 71 -1.39 28.65 -8.69
CA SER A 71 -1.13 28.07 -7.37
C SER A 71 0.34 27.85 -7.04
N GLY A 72 1.26 28.08 -7.98
CA GLY A 72 2.71 27.92 -7.77
C GLY A 72 3.44 27.37 -8.99
N SER A 73 4.67 26.93 -8.77
CA SER A 73 5.52 26.26 -9.76
C SER A 73 5.69 24.81 -9.36
N GLY A 74 5.06 23.90 -10.09
CA GLY A 74 5.17 22.45 -9.83
C GLY A 74 6.58 21.92 -10.09
N ALA A 75 6.85 20.73 -9.57
CA ALA A 75 8.06 19.96 -9.88
C ALA A 75 7.73 18.94 -10.97
N THR A 76 8.24 19.16 -12.18
CA THR A 76 8.11 18.18 -13.27
C THR A 76 9.08 17.02 -13.01
N ASP A 77 8.55 15.95 -12.44
CA ASP A 77 9.31 14.73 -12.16
C ASP A 77 8.46 13.49 -12.47
N PRO A 78 8.74 12.76 -13.55
CA PRO A 78 8.00 11.56 -13.93
C PRO A 78 8.40 10.33 -13.12
N THR A 79 9.34 10.44 -12.17
CA THR A 79 9.85 9.32 -11.40
C THR A 79 8.75 8.68 -10.55
N ILE A 80 8.58 7.36 -10.70
CA ILE A 80 7.76 6.57 -9.78
C ILE A 80 8.61 6.26 -8.54
N TRP A 81 8.60 7.15 -7.56
CA TRP A 81 9.40 7.05 -6.34
C TRP A 81 9.03 5.85 -5.46
N ALA A 82 7.81 5.36 -5.57
CA ALA A 82 7.31 4.20 -4.82
C ALA A 82 6.72 3.15 -5.76
N VAL A 83 7.60 2.48 -6.52
CA VAL A 83 7.22 1.41 -7.44
C VAL A 83 6.45 0.32 -6.68
N GLY A 84 5.31 -0.09 -7.22
CA GLY A 84 4.50 -1.17 -6.65
C GLY A 84 3.72 -0.79 -5.39
N MET A 85 3.74 0.46 -4.94
CA MET A 85 2.93 0.84 -3.78
C MET A 85 1.44 0.60 -4.01
N ARG A 86 0.69 0.31 -2.96
CA ARG A 86 -0.77 0.33 -2.97
C ARG A 86 -1.25 1.78 -2.97
N PHE A 87 -2.25 2.13 -3.79
CA PHE A 87 -2.92 3.42 -3.69
C PHE A 87 -3.44 3.61 -2.25
N PRO A 88 -3.21 4.79 -1.61
CA PRO A 88 -3.41 4.94 -0.17
C PRO A 88 -4.88 4.97 0.28
N MET A 89 -5.83 4.88 -0.64
CA MET A 89 -7.25 4.68 -0.32
C MET A 89 -7.71 3.29 -0.77
N GLU A 90 -8.65 2.71 -0.02
CA GLU A 90 -9.14 1.36 -0.27
C GLU A 90 -9.75 1.21 -1.66
N ARG A 91 -10.55 2.21 -2.09
CA ARG A 91 -11.35 2.18 -3.32
C ARG A 91 -11.36 3.53 -4.02
N GLY A 92 -11.56 3.50 -5.33
CA GLY A 92 -11.99 4.64 -6.13
C GLY A 92 -13.52 4.87 -6.07
N PRO A 93 -14.04 5.98 -6.64
CA PRO A 93 -13.21 7.05 -7.18
C PRO A 93 -12.51 7.87 -6.11
N ALA A 94 -11.42 8.52 -6.51
CA ALA A 94 -10.70 9.49 -5.72
C ALA A 94 -10.27 10.66 -6.62
N TYR A 95 -10.04 11.84 -6.03
CA TYR A 95 -9.79 13.05 -6.81
C TYR A 95 -8.59 13.80 -6.25
N ALA A 96 -7.48 13.76 -6.98
CA ALA A 96 -6.28 14.52 -6.64
C ALA A 96 -6.40 15.95 -7.16
N ASN A 97 -6.44 16.92 -6.24
CA ASN A 97 -6.52 18.34 -6.56
C ASN A 97 -6.15 19.19 -5.33
N SER A 98 -5.94 20.48 -5.58
CA SER A 98 -5.64 21.44 -4.52
C SER A 98 -6.78 21.58 -3.51
N GLN A 99 -6.41 21.64 -2.22
CA GLN A 99 -7.33 21.99 -1.14
C GLN A 99 -7.37 23.50 -0.89
N VAL A 100 -6.31 24.22 -1.22
CA VAL A 100 -6.19 25.66 -1.01
C VAL A 100 -6.75 26.46 -2.17
N TYR A 101 -6.44 26.06 -3.39
CA TYR A 101 -6.88 26.73 -4.62
C TYR A 101 -8.09 26.04 -5.27
N GLY A 102 -8.57 24.93 -4.70
CA GLY A 102 -9.84 24.32 -5.04
C GLY A 102 -11.02 25.06 -4.40
N TYR A 103 -12.24 24.75 -4.84
CA TYR A 103 -13.46 25.36 -4.31
C TYR A 103 -13.61 25.09 -2.82
N GLY A 104 -13.85 26.13 -2.04
CA GLY A 104 -13.91 26.05 -0.57
C GLY A 104 -12.57 26.15 0.14
N GLY A 105 -11.46 26.27 -0.59
CA GLY A 105 -10.15 26.63 -0.07
C GLY A 105 -10.03 28.14 0.13
N PHE A 106 -9.05 28.59 0.91
CA PHE A 106 -8.90 30.01 1.25
C PHE A 106 -8.40 30.88 0.06
N ALA A 107 -7.82 30.26 -0.98
CA ALA A 107 -7.43 30.91 -2.23
C ALA A 107 -8.28 30.40 -3.41
N ALA A 108 -9.51 30.00 -3.15
CA ALA A 108 -10.41 29.44 -4.15
C ALA A 108 -10.66 30.44 -5.32
N PRO A 109 -10.79 29.95 -6.55
CA PRO A 109 -10.99 30.77 -7.72
C PRO A 109 -12.38 31.43 -7.81
N GLY A 110 -13.29 31.12 -6.86
CA GLY A 110 -14.64 31.62 -6.84
C GLY A 110 -15.51 30.99 -5.74
N PRO A 111 -16.80 31.33 -5.74
CA PRO A 111 -17.73 30.81 -4.73
C PRO A 111 -17.85 29.29 -4.81
N GLY A 112 -18.08 28.66 -3.66
CA GLY A 112 -18.22 27.21 -3.49
C GLY A 112 -17.82 26.81 -2.10
N GLY A 113 -17.95 25.52 -1.81
CA GLY A 113 -17.54 24.92 -0.56
C GLY A 113 -16.66 23.70 -0.80
N GLN A 114 -16.10 23.13 0.27
CA GLN A 114 -15.27 21.94 0.14
C GLN A 114 -15.99 20.74 -0.50
N CYS A 115 -17.33 20.72 -0.44
CA CYS A 115 -18.17 19.68 -1.04
C CYS A 115 -18.72 20.08 -2.43
N ASP A 116 -18.20 21.15 -3.02
CA ASP A 116 -18.55 21.53 -4.40
C ASP A 116 -18.20 20.40 -5.37
N ALA A 117 -19.14 20.02 -6.25
CA ALA A 117 -18.99 18.90 -7.18
C ALA A 117 -17.75 19.04 -8.09
N ARG A 118 -17.31 20.29 -8.37
CA ARG A 118 -16.09 20.54 -9.15
C ARG A 118 -14.81 20.07 -8.47
N ASN A 119 -14.82 19.92 -7.15
CA ASN A 119 -13.70 19.32 -6.41
C ASN A 119 -13.68 17.77 -6.50
N TYR A 120 -14.79 17.15 -6.93
CA TYR A 120 -15.01 15.72 -7.03
C TYR A 120 -15.15 15.31 -8.49
N SER A 121 -14.25 15.81 -9.34
CA SER A 121 -14.23 15.56 -10.77
C SER A 121 -12.80 15.38 -11.29
N TYR A 122 -12.68 14.71 -12.42
CA TYR A 122 -11.45 14.65 -13.20
C TYR A 122 -11.31 15.89 -14.10
N PRO A 123 -10.10 16.18 -14.63
CA PRO A 123 -8.85 15.43 -14.47
C PRO A 123 -8.21 15.62 -13.09
N TRP A 124 -7.39 14.66 -12.67
CA TRP A 124 -6.48 14.87 -11.56
C TRP A 124 -5.45 15.95 -11.90
N ARG A 125 -5.05 16.71 -10.88
CA ARG A 125 -3.96 17.66 -10.94
C ARG A 125 -3.00 17.44 -9.80
N ASP A 126 -1.71 17.60 -10.12
CA ASP A 126 -0.68 17.63 -9.11
C ASP A 126 -0.84 18.86 -8.21
N ASN A 127 -0.47 18.75 -6.95
CA ASN A 127 -0.32 19.88 -6.05
C ASN A 127 0.97 19.83 -5.21
N PHE A 128 1.90 18.94 -5.55
CA PHE A 128 3.25 18.98 -5.01
C PHE A 128 3.95 20.27 -5.46
N CYS A 129 4.60 20.97 -4.53
CA CYS A 129 5.18 22.31 -4.73
C CYS A 129 4.17 23.44 -4.95
N GLU A 130 2.88 23.21 -4.78
CA GLU A 130 1.91 24.29 -4.66
C GLU A 130 2.35 25.28 -3.56
N THR A 131 2.13 26.58 -3.75
CA THR A 131 2.66 27.64 -2.88
C THR A 131 2.31 27.41 -1.41
N ARG A 132 3.31 27.16 -0.61
CA ARG A 132 3.29 27.02 0.85
C ARG A 132 4.61 27.59 1.41
N SER A 133 4.65 27.81 2.72
CA SER A 133 5.87 28.25 3.42
C SER A 133 6.77 27.10 3.87
N TRP A 134 6.37 25.85 3.69
CA TRP A 134 7.11 24.69 4.17
C TRP A 134 8.35 24.40 3.31
N SER A 135 9.51 24.23 3.94
CA SER A 135 10.75 23.84 3.26
C SER A 135 10.54 22.55 2.48
N ASN A 136 10.88 22.57 1.20
CA ASN A 136 10.86 21.40 0.34
C ASN A 136 11.94 21.53 -0.73
N GLY A 137 13.05 20.79 -0.56
CA GLY A 137 14.21 20.86 -1.45
C GLY A 137 13.96 20.36 -2.87
N MET A 138 12.87 19.63 -3.10
CA MET A 138 12.46 19.18 -4.45
C MET A 138 11.63 20.23 -5.20
N CYS A 139 11.21 21.30 -4.51
CA CYS A 139 10.45 22.37 -5.15
C CYS A 139 11.36 23.45 -5.75
N PRO A 140 11.03 23.97 -6.95
CA PRO A 140 11.82 25.04 -7.59
C PRO A 140 12.04 26.27 -6.70
N ALA A 141 11.07 26.60 -5.83
CA ALA A 141 11.16 27.70 -4.88
C ALA A 141 11.86 27.33 -3.55
N GLY A 142 12.39 26.09 -3.39
CA GLY A 142 12.95 25.58 -2.14
C GLY A 142 11.91 25.38 -1.03
N LYS A 143 10.66 25.63 -1.31
CA LYS A 143 9.52 25.52 -0.41
C LYS A 143 8.24 25.23 -1.21
N GLY A 144 7.24 24.64 -0.57
CA GLY A 144 5.98 24.31 -1.21
C GLY A 144 5.24 23.19 -0.49
N HIS A 145 4.15 22.74 -1.07
CA HIS A 145 3.38 21.60 -0.61
C HIS A 145 4.22 20.32 -0.68
N GLN A 146 4.19 19.50 0.36
CA GLN A 146 5.12 18.39 0.56
C GLN A 146 4.58 17.04 0.10
N GLY A 147 3.35 16.97 -0.39
CA GLY A 147 2.67 15.76 -0.83
C GLY A 147 1.57 16.04 -1.82
N GLN A 148 0.60 15.14 -1.88
CA GLN A 148 -0.59 15.24 -2.72
C GLN A 148 -1.85 15.19 -1.86
N ASP A 149 -2.77 16.12 -2.10
CA ASP A 149 -4.11 16.09 -1.53
C ASP A 149 -5.03 15.23 -2.36
N ILE A 150 -5.76 14.32 -1.72
CA ILE A 150 -6.64 13.34 -2.36
C ILE A 150 -8.01 13.39 -1.68
N ARG A 151 -9.03 13.84 -2.41
CA ARG A 151 -10.42 13.76 -1.95
C ARG A 151 -10.96 12.36 -2.13
N PRO A 152 -11.73 11.82 -1.17
CA PRO A 152 -12.41 10.53 -1.31
C PRO A 152 -13.60 10.61 -2.30
N ALA A 153 -14.27 9.50 -2.52
CA ALA A 153 -15.43 9.42 -3.42
C ALA A 153 -16.57 10.37 -3.05
N THR A 154 -16.76 10.64 -1.75
CA THR A 154 -17.80 11.55 -1.24
C THR A 154 -17.23 12.53 -0.22
N CYS A 155 -17.88 13.68 -0.03
CA CYS A 155 -17.50 14.71 0.94
C CYS A 155 -17.97 14.33 2.36
N GLU A 156 -17.53 13.16 2.84
CA GLU A 156 -17.97 12.63 4.13
C GLU A 156 -16.76 12.23 4.98
N LYS A 157 -16.75 12.70 6.23
CA LYS A 157 -15.72 12.32 7.21
C LYS A 157 -15.97 10.91 7.72
N LYS A 158 -14.88 10.16 7.97
CA LYS A 158 -14.90 8.87 8.68
C LYS A 158 -15.64 7.76 7.92
N VAL A 159 -15.80 7.89 6.60
CA VAL A 159 -16.42 6.89 5.73
C VAL A 159 -15.38 6.10 4.98
N HIS A 160 -14.50 6.78 4.26
CA HIS A 160 -13.55 6.17 3.32
C HIS A 160 -12.29 5.70 4.01
N TRP A 161 -11.94 4.41 3.82
CA TRP A 161 -10.74 3.83 4.39
C TRP A 161 -9.47 4.28 3.69
N VAL A 162 -8.48 4.58 4.51
CA VAL A 162 -7.08 4.76 4.14
C VAL A 162 -6.34 3.46 4.44
N VAL A 163 -5.48 3.04 3.53
CA VAL A 163 -4.74 1.78 3.62
C VAL A 163 -3.23 2.01 3.56
N ALA A 164 -2.48 1.08 4.13
CA ALA A 164 -1.03 1.09 4.08
C ALA A 164 -0.54 0.95 2.63
N ALA A 165 0.26 1.91 2.16
CA ALA A 165 0.82 1.91 0.81
C ALA A 165 1.83 0.78 0.60
N GLU A 166 2.48 0.33 1.68
CA GLU A 166 3.48 -0.74 1.70
C GLU A 166 3.38 -1.50 3.02
N SER A 167 3.87 -2.74 3.05
CA SER A 167 4.10 -3.45 4.32
C SER A 167 5.22 -2.76 5.08
N GLY A 168 5.15 -2.78 6.40
CA GLY A 168 6.14 -2.11 7.24
C GLY A 168 5.62 -1.82 8.64
N ARG A 169 6.15 -0.75 9.25
CA ARG A 169 5.82 -0.38 10.61
C ARG A 169 5.38 1.07 10.74
N ILE A 170 4.28 1.31 11.42
CA ILE A 170 3.87 2.66 11.86
C ILE A 170 4.83 3.11 12.97
N THR A 171 5.69 4.05 12.64
CA THR A 171 6.72 4.57 13.54
C THR A 171 6.24 5.72 14.40
N SER A 172 5.19 6.43 13.95
CA SER A 172 4.61 7.54 14.69
C SER A 172 3.12 7.71 14.39
N ILE A 173 2.36 8.02 15.43
CA ILE A 173 0.97 8.50 15.36
C ILE A 173 0.94 9.83 16.11
N GLY A 174 0.85 10.93 15.37
CA GLY A 174 0.80 12.28 15.90
C GLY A 174 -0.64 12.77 16.08
N SER A 175 -0.81 14.08 16.27
CA SER A 175 -2.14 14.69 16.43
C SER A 175 -3.00 14.71 15.15
N TYR A 176 -2.38 14.62 13.99
CA TYR A 176 -3.07 14.58 12.67
C TYR A 176 -2.28 13.83 11.60
N THR A 177 -1.18 13.16 11.96
CA THR A 177 -0.26 12.49 11.02
C THR A 177 0.04 11.08 11.49
N VAL A 178 -0.02 10.11 10.58
CA VAL A 178 0.51 8.76 10.75
C VAL A 178 1.74 8.61 9.86
N THR A 179 2.83 8.08 10.40
CA THR A 179 4.08 7.82 9.67
C THR A 179 4.32 6.32 9.59
N LEU A 180 4.39 5.80 8.38
CA LEU A 180 4.73 4.41 8.07
C LEU A 180 6.15 4.36 7.49
N LEU A 181 7.04 3.61 8.11
CA LEU A 181 8.29 3.16 7.51
C LEU A 181 8.02 1.85 6.78
N GLY A 182 8.07 1.89 5.46
CA GLY A 182 7.90 0.72 4.60
C GLY A 182 9.12 -0.19 4.62
N ASP A 183 8.95 -1.47 4.29
CA ASP A 183 10.02 -2.47 4.22
C ASP A 183 11.11 -2.11 3.20
N SER A 184 10.77 -1.28 2.20
CA SER A 184 11.72 -0.71 1.24
C SER A 184 12.61 0.42 1.81
N GLY A 185 12.36 0.87 3.05
CA GLY A 185 13.01 2.03 3.66
C GLY A 185 12.38 3.38 3.29
N ARG A 186 11.33 3.39 2.44
CA ARG A 186 10.56 4.61 2.16
C ARG A 186 9.70 4.98 3.36
N ILE A 187 9.46 6.28 3.53
CA ILE A 187 8.59 6.79 4.57
C ILE A 187 7.33 7.34 3.91
N TYR A 188 6.18 6.85 4.35
CA TYR A 188 4.87 7.33 3.93
C TYR A 188 4.22 8.09 5.07
N ARG A 189 3.65 9.26 4.78
CA ARG A 189 2.92 10.03 5.78
C ARG A 189 1.49 10.27 5.28
N TYR A 190 0.56 10.05 6.19
CA TYR A 190 -0.87 10.16 5.98
C TYR A 190 -1.42 11.18 6.96
N LEU A 191 -2.00 12.25 6.47
CA LEU A 191 -2.48 13.34 7.31
C LEU A 191 -4.00 13.48 7.17
N HIS A 192 -4.60 14.11 8.17
CA HIS A 192 -6.01 14.51 8.22
C HIS A 192 -7.01 13.34 8.34
N MET A 193 -6.55 12.18 8.78
CA MET A 193 -7.43 11.05 9.11
C MET A 193 -8.21 11.29 10.42
N ASP A 194 -9.21 10.43 10.68
CA ASP A 194 -9.89 10.35 12.00
C ASP A 194 -8.91 9.81 13.05
N MET A 195 -8.21 10.70 13.74
CA MET A 195 -7.15 10.31 14.67
C MET A 195 -7.64 9.47 15.87
N PRO A 196 -8.82 9.71 16.46
CA PRO A 196 -9.39 8.78 17.45
C PRO A 196 -9.57 7.35 16.91
N GLY A 197 -10.04 7.22 15.65
CA GLY A 197 -10.15 5.93 14.98
C GLY A 197 -8.79 5.28 14.71
N VAL A 198 -7.78 6.06 14.34
CA VAL A 198 -6.41 5.57 14.18
C VAL A 198 -5.85 5.02 15.49
N HIS A 199 -6.00 5.75 16.60
CA HIS A 199 -5.55 5.28 17.91
C HIS A 199 -6.26 4.01 18.36
N ALA A 200 -7.55 3.85 18.01
CA ALA A 200 -8.30 2.62 18.30
C ALA A 200 -7.80 1.41 17.50
N LEU A 201 -7.32 1.61 16.25
CA LEU A 201 -6.73 0.56 15.44
C LEU A 201 -5.33 0.14 15.93
N PHE A 202 -4.58 1.06 16.52
CA PHE A 202 -3.19 0.87 16.94
C PHE A 202 -2.98 1.17 18.45
N PRO A 203 -3.67 0.44 19.35
CA PRO A 203 -3.63 0.74 20.77
C PRO A 203 -2.29 0.38 21.43
N THR A 204 -1.48 -0.46 20.82
CA THR A 204 -0.21 -0.93 21.35
C THR A 204 0.90 -0.83 20.31
N ASP A 205 2.14 -0.89 20.76
CA ASP A 205 3.30 -0.92 19.87
C ASP A 205 3.32 -2.17 18.98
N ALA A 206 2.88 -3.31 19.48
CA ALA A 206 2.77 -4.56 18.73
C ALA A 206 1.78 -4.49 17.56
N SER A 207 0.71 -3.69 17.68
CA SER A 207 -0.28 -3.51 16.61
C SER A 207 0.21 -2.66 15.43
N ARG A 208 1.38 -2.03 15.52
CA ARG A 208 1.90 -1.09 14.52
C ARG A 208 2.58 -1.73 13.32
N ASN A 209 2.81 -3.04 13.29
CA ASN A 209 3.23 -3.72 12.08
C ASN A 209 2.01 -3.89 11.18
N VAL A 210 2.14 -3.46 9.92
CA VAL A 210 1.05 -3.46 8.95
C VAL A 210 1.47 -4.16 7.68
N THR A 211 0.51 -4.77 7.00
CA THR A 211 0.70 -5.30 5.65
C THR A 211 0.18 -4.31 4.61
N ARG A 212 0.75 -4.34 3.41
CA ARG A 212 0.31 -3.54 2.26
C ARG A 212 -1.20 -3.73 2.04
N GLY A 213 -1.95 -2.63 1.96
CA GLY A 213 -3.40 -2.64 1.81
C GLY A 213 -4.20 -2.78 3.12
N GLN A 214 -3.56 -2.98 4.27
CA GLN A 214 -4.24 -3.00 5.57
C GLN A 214 -4.85 -1.64 5.90
N HIS A 215 -6.06 -1.61 6.47
CA HIS A 215 -6.69 -0.39 6.96
C HIS A 215 -5.85 0.28 8.06
N ILE A 216 -5.56 1.57 7.91
CA ILE A 216 -4.78 2.35 8.87
C ILE A 216 -5.54 3.55 9.44
N GLY A 217 -6.70 3.88 8.89
CA GLY A 217 -7.55 4.97 9.34
C GLY A 217 -8.63 5.28 8.33
N LYS A 218 -9.42 6.31 8.60
CA LYS A 218 -10.42 6.83 7.67
C LYS A 218 -10.16 8.29 7.36
N VAL A 219 -10.43 8.70 6.12
CA VAL A 219 -10.34 10.11 5.71
C VAL A 219 -11.22 10.98 6.60
N SER A 220 -10.67 12.10 7.04
CA SER A 220 -11.37 13.07 7.89
C SER A 220 -10.92 14.49 7.53
N ALA A 221 -10.85 15.38 8.50
CA ALA A 221 -10.39 16.75 8.39
C ALA A 221 -9.56 17.15 9.62
N ASP A 222 -8.95 16.20 10.33
CA ASP A 222 -8.24 16.48 11.56
C ASP A 222 -6.91 17.19 11.26
N PHE A 223 -6.66 18.31 11.97
CA PHE A 223 -5.45 19.12 11.82
C PHE A 223 -5.02 19.69 13.20
N GLY A 224 -4.63 18.78 14.10
CA GLY A 224 -4.08 19.16 15.40
C GLY A 224 -4.99 20.02 16.27
N GLY A 225 -6.26 19.64 16.39
CA GLY A 225 -7.28 20.40 17.16
C GLY A 225 -8.09 21.40 16.33
N ASN A 226 -7.68 21.66 15.09
CA ASN A 226 -8.45 22.41 14.11
C ASN A 226 -8.99 21.47 13.03
N ALA A 227 -9.93 21.95 12.22
CA ALA A 227 -10.40 21.24 11.05
C ALA A 227 -9.82 21.86 9.79
N THR A 228 -9.37 21.01 8.85
CA THR A 228 -9.13 21.39 7.45
C THR A 228 -10.28 20.89 6.56
N THR A 229 -10.12 20.87 5.25
CA THR A 229 -11.07 20.26 4.33
C THR A 229 -11.01 18.73 4.42
N ILE A 230 -12.06 18.05 3.96
CA ILE A 230 -12.12 16.57 3.96
C ILE A 230 -11.25 16.05 2.82
N HIS A 231 -10.08 15.49 3.15
CA HIS A 231 -9.14 14.89 2.22
C HIS A 231 -8.11 14.05 2.95
N LEU A 232 -7.42 13.19 2.23
CA LEU A 232 -6.16 12.61 2.64
C LEU A 232 -5.03 13.45 2.06
N HIS A 233 -4.15 14.01 2.89
CA HIS A 233 -2.86 14.50 2.44
C HIS A 233 -1.85 13.35 2.55
N PHE A 234 -1.21 13.02 1.43
CA PHE A 234 -0.30 11.88 1.32
C PHE A 234 1.09 12.31 0.87
N GLU A 235 2.11 11.91 1.61
CA GLU A 235 3.51 12.24 1.34
C GLU A 235 4.36 10.99 1.21
N ILE A 236 5.36 11.05 0.35
CA ILE A 236 6.44 10.06 0.24
C ILE A 236 7.76 10.76 0.54
N LYS A 237 8.57 10.14 1.41
CA LYS A 237 9.97 10.53 1.59
C LYS A 237 10.86 9.37 1.15
N ALA A 238 11.87 9.70 0.37
CA ALA A 238 12.82 8.74 -0.17
C ALA A 238 14.24 9.32 -0.15
N PRO A 239 15.27 8.48 -0.20
CA PRO A 239 16.63 8.94 -0.39
C PRO A 239 16.80 9.59 -1.78
N VAL A 240 17.29 10.82 -1.82
CA VAL A 240 17.59 11.57 -3.04
C VAL A 240 19.07 11.91 -3.06
N ALA A 241 19.77 11.55 -4.14
CA ALA A 241 21.16 11.92 -4.32
C ALA A 241 21.28 13.42 -4.58
N THR A 242 22.02 14.14 -3.75
CA THR A 242 22.23 15.57 -3.88
C THR A 242 23.73 15.83 -4.11
N GLY A 243 24.10 16.23 -5.33
CA GLY A 243 25.41 16.83 -5.61
C GLY A 243 26.66 16.01 -5.26
N GLY A 244 26.64 14.67 -5.38
CA GLY A 244 27.83 13.80 -5.18
C GLY A 244 28.09 13.40 -3.73
N GLY A 245 27.25 13.75 -2.79
CA GLY A 245 27.28 13.30 -1.39
C GLY A 245 26.39 12.08 -1.11
N ALA A 246 26.29 11.71 0.17
CA ALA A 246 25.34 10.69 0.61
C ALA A 246 23.90 11.13 0.31
N ALA A 247 23.03 10.19 -0.07
CA ALA A 247 21.63 10.48 -0.33
C ALA A 247 20.92 11.02 0.93
N THR A 248 20.12 12.05 0.77
CA THR A 248 19.33 12.66 1.85
C THR A 248 17.87 12.25 1.72
N VAL A 249 17.26 11.82 2.83
CA VAL A 249 15.83 11.49 2.86
C VAL A 249 15.01 12.79 2.87
N MET A 250 14.28 13.05 1.79
CA MET A 250 13.46 14.24 1.63
C MET A 250 12.09 13.91 1.03
N PHE A 251 11.16 14.86 1.09
CA PHE A 251 9.88 14.76 0.38
C PHE A 251 10.14 14.70 -1.12
N VAL A 252 9.51 13.75 -1.79
CA VAL A 252 9.64 13.55 -3.23
C VAL A 252 8.28 13.74 -3.91
N PRO A 253 8.25 14.14 -5.21
CA PRO A 253 6.99 14.24 -5.96
C PRO A 253 6.22 12.92 -5.91
N THR A 254 5.01 12.96 -5.32
CA THR A 254 4.19 11.78 -5.08
C THR A 254 3.31 11.43 -6.25
N TYR A 255 3.04 12.37 -7.13
CA TYR A 255 1.99 12.32 -8.14
C TYR A 255 2.16 11.14 -9.12
N SER A 256 3.35 10.92 -9.70
CA SER A 256 3.61 9.81 -10.62
C SER A 256 3.43 8.43 -9.95
N SER A 257 3.81 8.31 -8.66
CA SER A 257 3.56 7.09 -7.88
C SER A 257 2.08 6.87 -7.59
N LEU A 258 1.32 7.95 -7.39
CA LEU A 258 -0.12 7.90 -7.17
C LEU A 258 -0.89 7.56 -8.45
N THR A 259 -0.53 8.14 -9.59
CA THR A 259 -1.18 7.83 -10.87
C THR A 259 -0.96 6.37 -11.27
N ASP A 260 0.29 5.85 -11.12
CA ASP A 260 0.60 4.42 -11.34
C ASP A 260 -0.25 3.51 -10.44
N SER A 261 -0.26 3.79 -9.14
CA SER A 261 -0.97 2.95 -8.18
C SER A 261 -2.50 3.04 -8.30
N TYR A 262 -3.03 4.21 -8.67
CA TYR A 262 -4.45 4.38 -8.91
C TYR A 262 -4.92 3.67 -10.18
N GLY A 263 -4.14 3.74 -11.26
CA GLY A 263 -4.41 2.97 -12.47
C GLY A 263 -4.48 1.46 -12.17
N ARG A 264 -3.53 0.94 -11.38
CA ARG A 264 -3.58 -0.47 -10.93
C ARG A 264 -4.81 -0.76 -10.07
N LEU A 265 -5.20 0.14 -9.16
CA LEU A 265 -6.40 -0.01 -8.35
C LEU A 265 -7.66 -0.14 -9.21
N LEU A 266 -7.84 0.74 -10.19
CA LEU A 266 -9.01 0.73 -11.08
C LEU A 266 -9.08 -0.52 -11.95
N ASN A 267 -7.93 -1.11 -12.26
CA ASN A 267 -7.81 -2.34 -13.06
C ASN A 267 -7.75 -3.62 -12.19
N GLY A 268 -8.10 -3.54 -10.90
CA GLY A 268 -8.17 -4.69 -10.01
C GLY A 268 -6.82 -5.27 -9.59
N ALA A 269 -5.71 -4.58 -9.85
CA ALA A 269 -4.34 -4.99 -9.51
C ALA A 269 -3.77 -4.20 -8.31
N GLY A 270 -4.63 -3.64 -7.51
CA GLY A 270 -4.29 -2.74 -6.39
C GLY A 270 -3.71 -3.41 -5.15
#